data_cf769cfee92807a4aedaaa9b1b8f3b68
#
_entry.id   cf769cfee92807a4aedaaa9b1b8f3b68
#
_cell.length_a   1.000
_cell.length_b   1.000
_cell.length_c   1.000
_cell.angle_alpha   90.00
_cell.angle_beta   90.00
_cell.angle_gamma   90.00
#
_symmetry.space_group_name_H-M   'P 1'
#
loop_
_entity.id
_entity.type
_entity.pdbx_description
1 polymer ?
#
loop_
_entity_poly.entity_id
_entity_poly.type
_entity_poly.pdbx_seq_one_letter_code
_entity_poly.pdbx_strand_id
1 'polypeptide(L)'
;MMINIRKLENELWEAADALRAGSKLTSNQYCMPVLGLIFLRYAYSRFKLVEAEILKDRPMRNGRVMPVEASDFKAKSALYLPVEAQYDYLLNLPEDIKGAALTSKDGQVMTSLGEVVNNAMALIEDQSAQLTGILPKNYTDFSDELLAEILRIFNNSALDEIGGDIIGRIYEYFLNKFAKNIASDDGVFFTPKSLVKMIVNVLEPTHGTLFD
;
A
#
# COMPACT_ATOMS: atom_id res chain seq x y z
N MET A 1 -10.34 -12.46 19.64
CA MET A 1 -8.96 -12.63 20.14
C MET A 1 -8.25 -11.30 20.00
N MET A 2 -7.69 -10.72 21.08
CA MET A 2 -6.97 -9.43 20.90
C MET A 2 -5.69 -9.66 20.12
N ILE A 3 -5.59 -9.10 18.92
CA ILE A 3 -4.40 -9.22 18.07
C ILE A 3 -3.27 -8.44 18.75
N ASN A 4 -2.15 -9.11 18.98
CA ASN A 4 -0.95 -8.45 19.49
C ASN A 4 -0.24 -7.73 18.34
N ILE A 5 -0.55 -6.44 18.18
CA ILE A 5 -0.08 -5.60 17.09
C ILE A 5 1.45 -5.57 17.01
N ARG A 6 2.15 -5.48 18.16
CA ARG A 6 3.63 -5.48 18.17
C ARG A 6 4.21 -6.79 17.63
N LYS A 7 3.54 -7.91 17.90
CA LYS A 7 3.95 -9.20 17.36
C LYS A 7 3.77 -9.22 15.83
N LEU A 8 2.63 -8.76 15.35
CA LEU A 8 2.33 -8.64 13.91
C LEU A 8 3.33 -7.71 13.21
N GLU A 9 3.60 -6.52 13.76
CA GLU A 9 4.60 -5.57 13.24
C GLU A 9 5.97 -6.23 13.08
N ASN A 10 6.42 -6.99 14.09
CA ASN A 10 7.70 -7.68 14.03
C ASN A 10 7.71 -8.83 13.02
N GLU A 11 6.67 -9.68 13.00
CA GLU A 11 6.58 -10.82 12.07
C GLU A 11 6.59 -10.34 10.60
N LEU A 12 5.82 -9.31 10.29
CA LEU A 12 5.79 -8.74 8.94
C LEU A 12 7.15 -8.14 8.56
N TRP A 13 7.79 -7.44 9.50
CA TRP A 13 9.11 -6.86 9.27
C TRP A 13 10.18 -7.94 9.06
N GLU A 14 10.27 -8.94 9.93
CA GLU A 14 11.24 -10.03 9.83
C GLU A 14 11.11 -10.78 8.51
N ALA A 15 9.88 -11.04 8.06
CA ALA A 15 9.64 -11.67 6.78
C ALA A 15 10.08 -10.80 5.60
N ALA A 16 9.74 -9.51 5.61
CA ALA A 16 10.14 -8.59 4.55
C ALA A 16 11.66 -8.34 4.53
N ASP A 17 12.30 -8.21 5.70
CA ASP A 17 13.76 -7.99 5.79
C ASP A 17 14.54 -9.24 5.39
N ALA A 18 14.04 -10.44 5.70
CA ALA A 18 14.63 -11.69 5.24
C ALA A 18 14.63 -11.79 3.69
N LEU A 19 13.53 -11.38 3.05
CA LEU A 19 13.42 -11.33 1.59
C LEU A 19 14.37 -10.28 0.99
N ARG A 20 14.51 -9.11 1.63
CA ARG A 20 15.47 -8.09 1.24
C ARG A 20 16.90 -8.64 1.31
N ALA A 21 17.26 -9.31 2.40
CA ALA A 21 18.59 -9.88 2.57
C ALA A 21 18.93 -10.94 1.51
N GLY A 22 17.92 -11.67 1.02
CA GLY A 22 18.06 -12.63 -0.10
C GLY A 22 18.09 -11.98 -1.49
N SER A 23 17.73 -10.70 -1.59
CA SER A 23 17.75 -9.93 -2.83
C SER A 23 19.07 -9.20 -3.01
N LYS A 24 19.32 -8.67 -4.22
CA LYS A 24 20.47 -7.80 -4.50
C LYS A 24 20.15 -6.30 -4.26
N LEU A 25 18.98 -6.00 -3.71
CA LEU A 25 18.50 -4.63 -3.54
C LEU A 25 19.09 -4.00 -2.27
N THR A 26 19.48 -2.75 -2.38
CA THR A 26 19.87 -1.93 -1.22
C THR A 26 18.62 -1.56 -0.39
N SER A 27 18.81 -1.18 0.88
CA SER A 27 17.72 -0.73 1.74
C SER A 27 16.92 0.41 1.12
N ASN A 28 17.60 1.32 0.44
CA ASN A 28 16.97 2.48 -0.22
C ASN A 28 16.09 2.08 -1.42
N GLN A 29 16.57 1.15 -2.27
CA GLN A 29 15.81 0.63 -3.41
C GLN A 29 14.58 -0.18 -2.98
N TYR A 30 14.66 -0.86 -1.83
CA TYR A 30 13.63 -1.73 -1.31
C TYR A 30 12.54 -0.98 -0.51
N CYS A 31 12.91 0.09 0.19
CA CYS A 31 12.07 0.81 1.13
C CYS A 31 10.77 1.34 0.50
N MET A 32 10.89 2.21 -0.51
CA MET A 32 9.74 2.89 -1.11
C MET A 32 8.76 1.93 -1.79
N PRO A 33 9.20 0.93 -2.59
CA PRO A 33 8.31 -0.08 -3.14
C PRO A 33 7.54 -0.87 -2.07
N VAL A 34 8.20 -1.31 -0.99
CA VAL A 34 7.53 -2.05 0.09
C VAL A 34 6.50 -1.18 0.81
N LEU A 35 6.83 0.07 1.12
CA LEU A 35 5.87 1.02 1.69
C LEU A 35 4.68 1.27 0.75
N GLY A 36 4.92 1.30 -0.56
CA GLY A 36 3.87 1.38 -1.58
C GLY A 36 2.93 0.17 -1.56
N LEU A 37 3.45 -1.04 -1.37
CA LEU A 37 2.62 -2.25 -1.24
C LEU A 37 1.80 -2.28 0.06
N ILE A 38 2.37 -1.80 1.17
CA ILE A 38 1.62 -1.63 2.43
C ILE A 38 0.49 -0.61 2.23
N PHE A 39 0.76 0.51 1.55
CA PHE A 39 -0.26 1.48 1.19
C PHE A 39 -1.36 0.85 0.31
N LEU A 40 -0.98 0.09 -0.72
CA LEU A 40 -1.94 -0.59 -1.60
C LEU A 40 -2.83 -1.55 -0.82
N ARG A 41 -2.25 -2.32 0.10
CA ARG A 41 -3.00 -3.23 0.97
C ARG A 41 -3.99 -2.48 1.87
N TYR A 42 -3.58 -1.33 2.41
CA TYR A 42 -4.45 -0.44 3.16
C TYR A 42 -5.60 0.10 2.31
N ALA A 43 -5.27 0.66 1.15
CA ALA A 43 -6.26 1.22 0.23
C ALA A 43 -7.30 0.15 -0.15
N TYR A 44 -6.86 -1.08 -0.39
CA TYR A 44 -7.75 -2.21 -0.69
C TYR A 44 -8.65 -2.59 0.48
N SER A 45 -8.14 -2.71 1.71
CA SER A 45 -8.97 -2.99 2.89
C SER A 45 -10.03 -1.90 3.07
N ARG A 46 -9.66 -0.64 2.91
CA ARG A 46 -10.59 0.48 3.00
C ARG A 46 -11.61 0.47 1.88
N PHE A 47 -11.19 0.18 0.65
CA PHE A 47 -12.06 0.00 -0.51
C PHE A 47 -13.13 -1.06 -0.23
N LYS A 48 -12.76 -2.26 0.24
CA LYS A 48 -13.69 -3.35 0.53
C LYS A 48 -14.73 -2.99 1.59
N LEU A 49 -14.34 -2.30 2.65
CA LEU A 49 -15.26 -1.83 3.68
C LEU A 49 -16.28 -0.84 3.11
N VAL A 50 -15.81 0.14 2.34
CA VAL A 50 -16.68 1.18 1.76
C VAL A 50 -17.57 0.59 0.66
N GLU A 51 -17.06 -0.32 -0.16
CA GLU A 51 -17.84 -1.05 -1.17
C GLU A 51 -19.02 -1.79 -0.53
N ALA A 52 -18.77 -2.51 0.58
CA ALA A 52 -19.81 -3.21 1.32
C ALA A 52 -20.89 -2.27 1.89
N GLU A 53 -20.48 -1.07 2.37
CA GLU A 53 -21.42 -0.04 2.82
C GLU A 53 -22.26 0.52 1.65
N ILE A 54 -21.61 0.83 0.51
CA ILE A 54 -22.30 1.34 -0.69
C ILE A 54 -23.33 0.32 -1.17
N LEU A 55 -22.97 -0.96 -1.22
CA LEU A 55 -23.84 -2.03 -1.69
C LEU A 55 -25.07 -2.25 -0.81
N LYS A 56 -24.98 -2.02 0.51
CA LYS A 56 -26.14 -2.12 1.43
C LYS A 56 -27.25 -1.12 1.10
N ASP A 57 -26.87 0.10 0.72
CA ASP A 57 -27.78 1.20 0.47
C ASP A 57 -28.08 1.39 -1.03
N ARG A 58 -27.58 0.49 -1.88
CA ARG A 58 -27.66 0.62 -3.33
C ARG A 58 -29.07 0.39 -3.85
N PRO A 59 -29.65 1.33 -4.62
CA PRO A 59 -30.96 1.15 -5.21
C PRO A 59 -30.95 0.05 -6.27
N MET A 60 -32.02 -0.72 -6.32
CA MET A 60 -32.26 -1.68 -7.38
C MET A 60 -33.04 -1.01 -8.53
N ARG A 61 -32.56 -1.18 -9.76
CA ARG A 61 -33.28 -0.74 -10.96
C ARG A 61 -33.52 -1.95 -11.87
N ASN A 62 -34.76 -2.19 -12.21
CA ASN A 62 -35.18 -3.35 -13.01
C ASN A 62 -34.70 -4.70 -12.45
N GLY A 63 -34.73 -4.87 -11.12
CA GLY A 63 -34.28 -6.11 -10.47
C GLY A 63 -32.77 -6.34 -10.42
N ARG A 64 -31.97 -5.34 -10.84
CA ARG A 64 -30.49 -5.39 -10.77
C ARG A 64 -29.98 -4.31 -9.84
N VAL A 65 -29.00 -4.65 -9.01
CA VAL A 65 -28.25 -3.68 -8.21
C VAL A 65 -27.46 -2.79 -9.16
N MET A 66 -27.53 -1.47 -8.96
CA MET A 66 -26.76 -0.52 -9.78
C MET A 66 -25.26 -0.74 -9.58
N PRO A 67 -24.42 -0.64 -10.63
CA PRO A 67 -22.99 -0.77 -10.50
C PRO A 67 -22.42 0.30 -9.56
N VAL A 68 -21.36 -0.06 -8.83
CA VAL A 68 -20.64 0.86 -7.94
C VAL A 68 -19.68 1.70 -8.79
N GLU A 69 -19.65 3.00 -8.56
CA GLU A 69 -18.85 3.96 -9.36
C GLU A 69 -17.84 4.70 -8.47
N ALA A 70 -16.81 5.27 -9.08
CA ALA A 70 -15.79 6.06 -8.38
C ALA A 70 -16.37 7.26 -7.60
N SER A 71 -17.47 7.85 -8.09
CA SER A 71 -18.21 8.93 -7.43
C SER A 71 -18.77 8.53 -6.06
N ASP A 72 -19.18 7.27 -5.89
CA ASP A 72 -19.73 6.75 -4.64
C ASP A 72 -18.64 6.69 -3.55
N PHE A 73 -17.44 6.27 -3.93
CA PHE A 73 -16.27 6.24 -3.03
C PHE A 73 -15.83 7.64 -2.63
N LYS A 74 -15.80 8.56 -3.59
CA LYS A 74 -15.44 9.96 -3.35
C LYS A 74 -16.40 10.61 -2.34
N ALA A 75 -17.71 10.33 -2.43
CA ALA A 75 -18.72 10.80 -1.48
C ALA A 75 -18.47 10.29 -0.05
N LYS A 76 -17.80 9.14 0.11
CA LYS A 76 -17.41 8.55 1.41
C LYS A 76 -15.95 8.82 1.79
N SER A 77 -15.29 9.75 1.11
CA SER A 77 -13.86 10.06 1.32
C SER A 77 -12.97 8.81 1.25
N ALA A 78 -13.27 7.93 0.31
CA ALA A 78 -12.53 6.71 0.05
C ALA A 78 -11.99 6.69 -1.39
N LEU A 79 -10.92 5.95 -1.59
CA LEU A 79 -10.30 5.76 -2.89
C LEU A 79 -11.02 4.63 -3.64
N TYR A 80 -11.41 4.90 -4.88
CA TYR A 80 -11.87 3.85 -5.79
C TYR A 80 -10.67 3.07 -6.34
N LEU A 81 -10.75 1.75 -6.35
CA LEU A 81 -9.72 0.89 -6.92
C LEU A 81 -10.28 0.17 -8.16
N PRO A 82 -9.81 0.48 -9.38
CA PRO A 82 -10.06 -0.35 -10.55
C PRO A 82 -9.66 -1.81 -10.28
N VAL A 83 -10.26 -2.75 -11.00
CA VAL A 83 -10.04 -4.20 -10.75
C VAL A 83 -8.56 -4.55 -10.78
N GLU A 84 -7.83 -4.01 -11.76
CA GLU A 84 -6.39 -4.25 -11.96
C GLU A 84 -5.50 -3.64 -10.86
N ALA A 85 -6.07 -2.75 -10.04
CA ALA A 85 -5.40 -2.15 -8.89
C ALA A 85 -5.83 -2.76 -7.54
N GLN A 86 -6.74 -3.74 -7.55
CA GLN A 86 -7.16 -4.42 -6.35
C GLN A 86 -6.12 -5.45 -5.90
N TYR A 87 -5.89 -5.53 -4.59
CA TYR A 87 -4.88 -6.41 -4.03
C TYR A 87 -5.13 -7.88 -4.34
N ASP A 88 -6.39 -8.32 -4.28
CA ASP A 88 -6.77 -9.69 -4.64
C ASP A 88 -6.50 -10.01 -6.12
N TYR A 89 -6.67 -9.05 -7.02
CA TYR A 89 -6.31 -9.23 -8.43
C TYR A 89 -4.82 -9.57 -8.57
N LEU A 90 -3.95 -8.81 -7.90
CA LEU A 90 -2.50 -9.01 -7.96
C LEU A 90 -2.08 -10.36 -7.36
N LEU A 91 -2.78 -10.84 -6.32
CA LEU A 91 -2.50 -12.14 -5.70
C LEU A 91 -2.95 -13.34 -6.55
N ASN A 92 -3.96 -13.15 -7.40
CA ASN A 92 -4.56 -14.22 -8.21
C ASN A 92 -4.10 -14.19 -9.68
N LEU A 93 -3.04 -13.45 -9.97
CA LEU A 93 -2.45 -13.44 -11.31
C LEU A 93 -1.87 -14.82 -11.66
N PRO A 94 -1.89 -15.20 -12.95
CA PRO A 94 -1.22 -16.40 -13.41
C PRO A 94 0.29 -16.27 -13.25
N GLU A 95 0.99 -17.39 -13.05
CA GLU A 95 2.46 -17.40 -12.97
C GLU A 95 3.12 -16.92 -14.27
N ASP A 96 2.54 -17.25 -15.42
CA ASP A 96 2.99 -16.74 -16.72
C ASP A 96 2.25 -15.44 -17.09
N ILE A 97 2.75 -14.32 -16.59
CA ILE A 97 2.21 -12.98 -16.89
C ILE A 97 2.28 -12.70 -18.40
N LYS A 98 3.38 -13.07 -19.05
CA LYS A 98 3.57 -12.85 -20.49
C LYS A 98 2.57 -13.64 -21.32
N GLY A 99 2.35 -14.92 -20.98
CA GLY A 99 1.38 -15.76 -21.66
C GLY A 99 -0.08 -15.33 -21.44
N ALA A 100 -0.37 -14.64 -20.34
CA ALA A 100 -1.67 -14.08 -20.04
C ALA A 100 -2.04 -12.84 -20.90
N ALA A 101 -1.05 -12.24 -21.59
CA ALA A 101 -1.22 -11.08 -22.48
C ALA A 101 -1.98 -9.90 -21.83
N LEU A 102 -1.70 -9.63 -20.54
CA LEU A 102 -2.29 -8.53 -19.80
C LEU A 102 -1.83 -7.20 -20.40
N THR A 103 -2.75 -6.23 -20.50
CA THR A 103 -2.44 -4.91 -21.04
C THR A 103 -2.51 -3.83 -19.97
N SER A 104 -1.54 -2.91 -19.99
CA SER A 104 -1.52 -1.72 -19.14
C SER A 104 -2.62 -0.74 -19.53
N LYS A 105 -2.83 0.29 -18.72
CA LYS A 105 -3.74 1.42 -19.03
C LYS A 105 -3.39 2.11 -20.34
N ASP A 106 -2.14 2.08 -20.77
CA ASP A 106 -1.64 2.68 -22.01
C ASP A 106 -1.66 1.70 -23.19
N GLY A 107 -2.25 0.50 -23.02
CA GLY A 107 -2.39 -0.51 -24.06
C GLY A 107 -1.14 -1.32 -24.36
N GLN A 108 -0.10 -1.23 -23.53
CA GLN A 108 1.13 -2.02 -23.66
C GLN A 108 0.96 -3.39 -23.01
N VAL A 109 1.45 -4.44 -23.66
CA VAL A 109 1.46 -5.80 -23.08
C VAL A 109 2.49 -5.87 -21.96
N MET A 110 2.02 -6.28 -20.78
CA MET A 110 2.87 -6.46 -19.61
C MET A 110 3.48 -7.87 -19.61
N THR A 111 4.73 -7.98 -19.22
CA THR A 111 5.53 -9.21 -19.30
C THR A 111 6.06 -9.69 -17.95
N SER A 112 5.91 -8.88 -16.90
CA SER A 112 6.35 -9.19 -15.54
C SER A 112 5.35 -8.73 -14.48
N LEU A 113 5.41 -9.32 -13.30
CA LEU A 113 4.59 -8.90 -12.15
C LEU A 113 4.92 -7.45 -11.75
N GLY A 114 6.18 -7.04 -11.88
CA GLY A 114 6.60 -5.67 -11.62
C GLY A 114 5.89 -4.65 -12.50
N GLU A 115 5.69 -4.96 -13.80
CA GLU A 115 4.93 -4.09 -14.72
C GLU A 115 3.45 -4.04 -14.34
N VAL A 116 2.86 -5.15 -13.90
CA VAL A 116 1.46 -5.17 -13.45
C VAL A 116 1.27 -4.33 -12.18
N VAL A 117 2.20 -4.42 -11.22
CA VAL A 117 2.13 -3.58 -10.02
C VAL A 117 2.37 -2.10 -10.35
N ASN A 118 3.29 -1.77 -11.26
CA ASN A 118 3.48 -0.40 -11.75
C ASN A 118 2.20 0.16 -12.37
N ASN A 119 1.50 -0.65 -13.17
CA ASN A 119 0.21 -0.29 -13.77
C ASN A 119 -0.86 -0.07 -12.69
N ALA A 120 -0.92 -0.94 -11.68
CA ALA A 120 -1.84 -0.77 -10.54
C ALA A 120 -1.63 0.57 -9.82
N MET A 121 -0.37 0.93 -9.55
CA MET A 121 -0.04 2.21 -8.92
C MET A 121 -0.43 3.40 -9.81
N ALA A 122 -0.21 3.31 -11.12
CA ALA A 122 -0.62 4.34 -12.07
C ALA A 122 -2.15 4.49 -12.14
N LEU A 123 -2.90 3.39 -12.13
CA LEU A 123 -4.36 3.41 -12.09
C LEU A 123 -4.91 4.06 -10.82
N ILE A 124 -4.24 3.86 -9.67
CA ILE A 124 -4.60 4.51 -8.40
C ILE A 124 -4.37 6.01 -8.46
N GLU A 125 -3.23 6.44 -9.02
CA GLU A 125 -2.94 7.86 -9.19
C GLU A 125 -3.99 8.56 -10.07
N ASP A 126 -4.50 7.90 -11.11
CA ASP A 126 -5.56 8.43 -11.97
C ASP A 126 -6.88 8.68 -11.22
N GLN A 127 -7.12 8.00 -10.09
CA GLN A 127 -8.30 8.20 -9.25
C GLN A 127 -8.19 9.38 -8.29
N SER A 128 -6.98 9.90 -8.06
CA SER A 128 -6.75 10.97 -7.07
C SER A 128 -5.66 11.93 -7.51
N ALA A 129 -6.02 13.16 -7.79
CA ALA A 129 -5.07 14.22 -8.13
C ALA A 129 -3.99 14.46 -7.05
N GLN A 130 -4.31 14.13 -5.78
CA GLN A 130 -3.37 14.25 -4.67
C GLN A 130 -2.27 13.19 -4.69
N LEU A 131 -2.49 12.06 -5.38
CA LEU A 131 -1.53 10.96 -5.47
C LEU A 131 -0.69 11.01 -6.74
N THR A 132 -1.01 11.89 -7.69
CA THR A 132 -0.33 11.97 -8.99
C THR A 132 1.18 12.14 -8.82
N GLY A 133 1.95 11.19 -9.33
CA GLY A 133 3.42 11.19 -9.30
C GLY A 133 4.05 10.82 -7.95
N ILE A 134 3.26 10.40 -6.96
CA ILE A 134 3.73 10.10 -5.60
C ILE A 134 4.01 8.61 -5.41
N LEU A 135 3.19 7.74 -5.99
CA LEU A 135 3.32 6.30 -5.77
C LEU A 135 4.55 5.73 -6.48
N PRO A 136 5.27 4.79 -5.85
CA PRO A 136 6.44 4.17 -6.47
C PRO A 136 6.02 3.34 -7.69
N LYS A 137 6.82 3.41 -8.76
CA LYS A 137 6.63 2.69 -10.03
C LYS A 137 7.92 2.01 -10.51
N ASN A 138 8.74 1.58 -9.56
CA ASN A 138 10.00 0.87 -9.82
C ASN A 138 9.96 -0.61 -9.40
N TYR A 139 8.77 -1.23 -9.50
CA TYR A 139 8.61 -2.63 -9.13
C TYR A 139 9.27 -3.61 -10.10
N THR A 140 9.64 -3.17 -11.29
CA THR A 140 10.46 -3.94 -12.25
C THR A 140 11.90 -4.19 -11.78
N ASP A 141 12.35 -3.49 -10.74
CA ASP A 141 13.66 -3.75 -10.10
C ASP A 141 13.63 -5.04 -9.24
N PHE A 142 12.43 -5.56 -8.96
CA PHE A 142 12.19 -6.78 -8.19
C PHE A 142 12.04 -7.97 -9.15
N SER A 143 12.53 -9.16 -8.75
CA SER A 143 12.13 -10.37 -9.45
C SER A 143 10.65 -10.68 -9.16
N ASP A 144 9.99 -11.36 -10.09
CA ASP A 144 8.56 -11.71 -9.94
C ASP A 144 8.32 -12.60 -8.70
N GLU A 145 9.26 -13.52 -8.39
CA GLU A 145 9.19 -14.37 -7.21
C GLU A 145 9.28 -13.57 -5.91
N LEU A 146 10.23 -12.64 -5.82
CA LEU A 146 10.39 -11.77 -4.65
C LEU A 146 9.16 -10.90 -4.44
N LEU A 147 8.64 -10.31 -5.51
CA LEU A 147 7.47 -9.44 -5.45
C LEU A 147 6.21 -10.22 -5.05
N ALA A 148 6.03 -11.44 -5.59
CA ALA A 148 4.92 -12.32 -5.23
C ALA A 148 4.98 -12.71 -3.75
N GLU A 149 6.15 -13.02 -3.21
CA GLU A 149 6.31 -13.33 -1.78
C GLU A 149 5.99 -12.13 -0.88
N ILE A 150 6.44 -10.92 -1.25
CA ILE A 150 6.11 -9.69 -0.50
C ILE A 150 4.59 -9.46 -0.50
N LEU A 151 3.93 -9.61 -1.65
CA LEU A 151 2.47 -9.51 -1.74
C LEU A 151 1.77 -10.52 -0.83
N ARG A 152 2.26 -11.76 -0.75
CA ARG A 152 1.71 -12.79 0.15
C ARG A 152 1.90 -12.46 1.62
N ILE A 153 3.06 -11.94 2.01
CA ILE A 153 3.34 -11.52 3.40
C ILE A 153 2.32 -10.47 3.86
N PHE A 154 2.03 -9.47 3.03
CA PHE A 154 1.07 -8.42 3.37
C PHE A 154 -0.39 -8.85 3.17
N ASN A 155 -0.67 -10.02 2.60
CA ASN A 155 -2.01 -10.61 2.58
C ASN A 155 -2.34 -11.33 3.90
N ASN A 156 -2.16 -10.66 5.01
CA ASN A 156 -2.47 -11.19 6.33
C ASN A 156 -3.88 -10.75 6.75
N SER A 157 -4.76 -11.71 7.05
CA SER A 157 -6.15 -11.45 7.47
C SER A 157 -6.24 -10.58 8.73
N ALA A 158 -5.21 -10.60 9.58
CA ALA A 158 -5.13 -9.70 10.72
C ALA A 158 -5.17 -8.21 10.31
N LEU A 159 -4.76 -7.88 9.09
CA LEU A 159 -4.84 -6.52 8.55
C LEU A 159 -6.28 -6.11 8.18
N ASP A 160 -7.18 -7.05 7.95
CA ASP A 160 -8.58 -6.80 7.61
C ASP A 160 -9.46 -6.64 8.85
N GLU A 161 -9.16 -7.39 9.92
CA GLU A 161 -9.95 -7.37 11.16
C GLU A 161 -9.74 -6.09 11.98
N ILE A 162 -8.69 -5.36 11.70
CA ILE A 162 -8.22 -4.26 12.52
C ILE A 162 -8.35 -2.98 11.70
N GLY A 163 -9.28 -2.11 12.05
CA GLY A 163 -9.58 -0.85 11.34
C GLY A 163 -8.34 -0.02 10.92
N GLY A 164 -8.55 0.93 10.03
CA GLY A 164 -7.50 1.69 9.32
C GLY A 164 -6.33 2.27 10.14
N ASP A 165 -6.51 2.45 11.45
CA ASP A 165 -5.47 2.97 12.36
C ASP A 165 -4.26 2.03 12.50
N ILE A 166 -4.45 0.72 12.37
CA ILE A 166 -3.36 -0.24 12.57
C ILE A 166 -2.46 -0.37 11.35
N ILE A 167 -3.01 -0.28 10.15
CA ILE A 167 -2.16 -0.30 8.96
C ILE A 167 -1.31 0.98 8.90
N GLY A 168 -1.85 2.13 9.32
CA GLY A 168 -1.07 3.34 9.53
C GLY A 168 0.10 3.11 10.50
N ARG A 169 -0.13 2.38 11.60
CA ARG A 169 0.92 2.00 12.56
C ARG A 169 1.96 1.06 11.95
N ILE A 170 1.54 0.07 11.16
CA ILE A 170 2.46 -0.84 10.45
C ILE A 170 3.31 -0.03 9.46
N TYR A 171 2.69 0.86 8.69
CA TYR A 171 3.40 1.76 7.78
C TYR A 171 4.47 2.57 8.51
N GLU A 172 4.11 3.23 9.63
CA GLU A 172 5.05 3.98 10.46
C GLU A 172 6.15 3.09 11.06
N TYR A 173 5.80 1.87 11.45
CA TYR A 173 6.78 0.91 11.99
C TYR A 173 7.82 0.55 10.92
N PHE A 174 7.38 0.24 9.70
CA PHE A 174 8.27 -0.04 8.57
C PHE A 174 9.12 1.18 8.21
N LEU A 175 8.52 2.36 8.12
CA LEU A 175 9.23 3.60 7.85
C LEU A 175 10.35 3.82 8.87
N ASN A 176 10.08 3.64 10.16
CA ASN A 176 11.09 3.79 11.22
C ASN A 176 12.20 2.72 11.14
N LYS A 177 11.89 1.49 10.75
CA LYS A 177 12.87 0.42 10.56
C LYS A 177 13.78 0.71 9.35
N PHE A 178 13.19 1.08 8.23
CA PHE A 178 13.94 1.47 7.03
C PHE A 178 14.82 2.70 7.29
N ALA A 179 14.29 3.71 7.95
CA ALA A 179 15.07 4.91 8.29
C ALA A 179 16.31 4.57 9.13
N LYS A 180 16.22 3.62 10.06
CA LYS A 180 17.38 3.15 10.83
C LYS A 180 18.40 2.40 9.96
N ASN A 181 17.92 1.56 9.03
CA ASN A 181 18.80 0.82 8.14
C ASN A 181 19.50 1.76 7.13
N ILE A 182 18.75 2.71 6.54
CA ILE A 182 19.29 3.71 5.63
C ILE A 182 20.25 4.67 6.37
N ALA A 183 19.92 5.07 7.60
CA ALA A 183 20.80 5.92 8.41
C ALA A 183 22.15 5.27 8.72
N SER A 184 22.18 3.95 8.88
CA SER A 184 23.44 3.23 9.04
C SER A 184 24.27 3.20 7.75
N ASP A 185 23.60 3.25 6.58
CA ASP A 185 24.25 3.18 5.27
C ASP A 185 24.69 4.57 4.77
N ASP A 186 23.86 5.62 4.96
CA ASP A 186 24.06 6.96 4.38
C ASP A 186 24.28 8.09 5.40
N GLY A 187 24.24 7.83 6.70
CA GLY A 187 24.41 8.84 7.75
C GLY A 187 23.22 9.82 7.89
N VAL A 188 22.08 9.53 7.29
CA VAL A 188 20.86 10.34 7.39
C VAL A 188 20.08 9.90 8.62
N PHE A 189 19.79 10.83 9.55
CA PHE A 189 19.08 10.53 10.80
C PHE A 189 17.62 10.98 10.72
N PHE A 190 16.71 10.03 10.94
CA PHE A 190 15.31 10.34 11.13
C PHE A 190 15.07 10.92 12.53
N THR A 191 14.34 12.04 12.63
CA THR A 191 14.11 12.67 13.93
C THR A 191 13.33 11.75 14.88
N PRO A 192 13.87 11.38 16.04
CA PRO A 192 13.18 10.50 16.97
C PRO A 192 11.81 11.02 17.41
N LYS A 193 10.79 10.15 17.44
CA LYS A 193 9.42 10.55 17.87
C LYS A 193 9.38 11.20 19.26
N SER A 194 10.30 10.85 20.16
CA SER A 194 10.42 11.49 21.48
C SER A 194 10.80 12.96 21.37
N LEU A 195 11.70 13.28 20.45
CA LEU A 195 12.10 14.68 20.18
C LEU A 195 10.96 15.46 19.53
N VAL A 196 10.29 14.87 18.54
CA VAL A 196 9.11 15.48 17.91
C VAL A 196 8.03 15.78 18.94
N LYS A 197 7.69 14.82 19.81
CA LYS A 197 6.72 15.01 20.90
C LYS A 197 7.15 16.12 21.87
N MET A 198 8.43 16.18 22.22
CA MET A 198 8.94 17.23 23.07
C MET A 198 8.77 18.61 22.43
N ILE A 199 9.12 18.76 21.16
CA ILE A 199 8.98 20.02 20.41
C ILE A 199 7.50 20.42 20.35
N VAL A 200 6.61 19.51 19.98
CA VAL A 200 5.17 19.78 19.90
C VAL A 200 4.59 20.18 21.26
N ASN A 201 5.00 19.51 22.34
CA ASN A 201 4.55 19.86 23.69
C ASN A 201 5.08 21.19 24.18
N VAL A 202 6.26 21.63 23.70
CA VAL A 202 6.82 22.95 24.06
C VAL A 202 6.16 24.06 23.26
N LEU A 203 5.89 23.81 21.97
CA LEU A 203 5.31 24.81 21.07
C LEU A 203 3.79 24.94 21.23
N GLU A 204 3.11 23.89 21.70
CA GLU A 204 1.64 23.83 21.86
C GLU A 204 0.87 24.46 20.68
N PRO A 205 1.14 24.03 19.42
CA PRO A 205 0.52 24.66 18.26
C PRO A 205 -0.99 24.44 18.28
N THR A 206 -1.76 25.54 18.24
CA THR A 206 -3.22 25.48 18.25
C THR A 206 -3.84 25.75 16.87
N HIS A 207 -3.13 26.48 16.00
CA HIS A 207 -3.54 26.81 14.64
C HIS A 207 -2.35 27.36 13.85
N GLY A 208 -2.47 27.38 12.52
CA GLY A 208 -1.44 27.92 11.63
C GLY A 208 -0.93 26.91 10.59
N THR A 209 0.08 27.34 9.84
CA THR A 209 0.77 26.48 8.87
C THR A 209 2.02 25.90 9.53
N LEU A 210 2.17 24.58 9.47
CA LEU A 210 3.37 23.88 9.92
C LEU A 210 4.29 23.70 8.72
N PHE A 211 5.53 24.10 8.89
CA PHE A 211 6.58 23.94 7.88
C PHE A 211 7.66 23.03 8.46
N ASP A 212 7.98 21.93 7.75
CA ASP A 212 9.06 20.98 8.10
C ASP A 212 10.13 20.97 7.01
#